data_106c5a1e5f32ab8fe7f6cdffac0ad0a7
#
_entry.id   106c5a1e5f32ab8fe7f6cdffac0ad0a7
#
_cell.length_a   1.000
_cell.length_b   1.000
_cell.length_c   1.000
_cell.angle_alpha   90.00
_cell.angle_beta   90.00
_cell.angle_gamma   90.00
#
_symmetry.space_group_name_H-M   'P 1'
#
loop_
_entity.id
_entity.type
_entity.pdbx_description
1 polymer ?
#
loop_
_entity_poly.entity_id
_entity_poly.type
_entity_poly.pdbx_seq_one_letter_code
_entity_poly.pdbx_strand_id
1 'polypeptide(L)'
;MNTSRSIVAGAALLTLPAEAQVHRLETDPVVTVRENFVACDVLSQLQRVMDDPRFLLTGECEPLSAGRRVRIYATRGPYVCIYPQDTITPCKWTHEKVLSK
;
A
#
# COMPACT_ATOMS: atom_id res chain seq x y z
N MET A 1 43.76 3.36 7.93
CA MET A 1 43.39 2.84 7.42
C MET A 1 42.69 2.61 7.05
N ASN A 2 42.50 2.78 7.14
CA ASN A 2 41.82 2.40 6.61
C ASN A 2 40.94 2.34 6.47
N THR A 3 40.81 2.58 6.63
CA THR A 3 39.99 2.32 6.36
C THR A 3 39.17 2.35 6.22
N SER A 4 39.11 2.55 6.40
CA SER A 4 38.28 2.35 6.11
C SER A 4 37.56 2.37 6.02
N ARG A 5 37.82 2.53 6.13
CA ARG A 5 37.06 2.19 5.81
C ARG A 5 36.19 2.16 5.97
N SER A 6 36.23 2.35 6.28
CA SER A 6 35.36 2.04 6.21
C SER A 6 34.55 2.28 6.21
N ILE A 7 34.76 2.75 6.33
CA ILE A 7 33.90 2.67 6.08
C ILE A 7 33.13 2.72 5.87
N VAL A 8 33.48 3.09 6.04
CA VAL A 8 32.69 2.80 5.57
C VAL A 8 31.79 2.46 5.63
N ALA A 9 31.97 2.72 5.86
CA ALA A 9 31.05 1.64 6.04
C ALA A 9 29.68 2.07 6.49
N GLY A 10 29.59 2.77 7.49
CA GLY A 10 28.33 3.11 8.07
C GLY A 10 27.40 3.87 7.16
N ALA A 11 27.96 4.61 6.24
CA ALA A 11 27.15 5.44 5.35
C ALA A 11 26.22 4.61 4.50
N ALA A 12 26.55 3.38 4.20
CA ALA A 12 25.69 2.53 3.38
C ALA A 12 24.31 2.34 3.98
N LEU A 13 24.19 2.47 5.27
CA LEU A 13 22.89 2.27 5.91
C LEU A 13 21.87 3.31 5.51
N LEU A 14 22.31 4.50 5.12
CA LEU A 14 21.38 5.58 4.80
C LEU A 14 20.63 5.36 3.51
N THR A 15 21.12 4.50 2.63
CA THR A 15 20.45 4.25 1.37
C THR A 15 19.40 3.16 1.47
N LEU A 16 19.39 2.40 2.56
CA LEU A 16 18.52 1.24 2.66
C LEU A 16 17.03 1.55 2.58
N PRO A 17 16.51 2.64 3.20
CA PRO A 17 15.07 2.88 3.08
C PRO A 17 14.60 3.07 1.66
N ALA A 18 15.36 3.81 0.85
CA ALA A 18 14.98 4.02 -0.54
C ALA A 18 15.09 2.71 -1.33
N GLU A 19 16.15 1.95 -1.08
CA GLU A 19 16.33 0.68 -1.74
C GLU A 19 15.22 -0.29 -1.37
N ALA A 20 14.80 -0.28 -0.11
CA ALA A 20 13.73 -1.15 0.33
C ALA A 20 12.42 -0.81 -0.37
N GLN A 21 12.14 0.47 -0.63
CA GLN A 21 10.93 0.86 -1.34
C GLN A 21 10.94 0.38 -2.78
N VAL A 22 12.08 0.54 -3.46
CA VAL A 22 12.22 0.06 -4.83
C VAL A 22 12.07 -1.47 -4.87
N HIS A 23 12.68 -2.13 -3.90
CA HIS A 23 12.60 -3.57 -3.82
C HIS A 23 11.16 -4.04 -3.63
N ARG A 24 10.39 -3.34 -2.80
CA ARG A 24 8.99 -3.69 -2.57
C ARG A 24 8.16 -3.55 -3.85
N LEU A 25 8.41 -2.50 -4.62
CA LEU A 25 7.70 -2.32 -5.87
C LEU A 25 7.85 -3.53 -6.77
N GLU A 26 9.00 -4.18 -6.73
CA GLU A 26 9.24 -5.34 -7.57
C GLU A 26 8.68 -6.63 -6.99
N THR A 27 8.60 -6.73 -5.66
CA THR A 27 8.27 -8.00 -5.00
C THR A 27 6.87 -8.07 -4.44
N ASP A 28 6.22 -6.93 -4.19
CA ASP A 28 4.87 -6.95 -3.65
C ASP A 28 3.91 -7.53 -4.69
N PRO A 29 3.00 -8.42 -4.28
CA PRO A 29 2.12 -9.08 -5.23
C PRO A 29 1.17 -8.12 -5.91
N VAL A 30 0.88 -8.38 -7.17
CA VAL A 30 -0.07 -7.61 -7.98
C VAL A 30 -1.39 -8.35 -8.02
N VAL A 31 -2.47 -7.62 -7.75
CA VAL A 31 -3.83 -8.15 -7.84
C VAL A 31 -4.69 -7.16 -8.60
N THR A 32 -5.88 -7.63 -9.01
CA THR A 32 -6.83 -6.78 -9.73
C THR A 32 -8.02 -6.48 -8.83
N VAL A 33 -8.48 -5.25 -8.86
CA VAL A 33 -9.71 -4.86 -8.18
C VAL A 33 -10.89 -5.46 -8.94
N ARG A 34 -11.73 -6.26 -8.26
CA ARG A 34 -12.83 -6.99 -8.91
C ARG A 34 -14.12 -6.19 -8.98
N GLU A 35 -14.31 -5.26 -8.07
CA GLU A 35 -15.54 -4.49 -8.01
C GLU A 35 -15.25 -3.09 -7.51
N ASN A 36 -16.11 -2.15 -7.87
CA ASN A 36 -15.95 -0.77 -7.41
C ASN A 36 -16.13 -0.69 -5.90
N PHE A 37 -15.25 0.07 -5.26
CA PHE A 37 -15.30 0.26 -3.83
C PHE A 37 -14.56 1.56 -3.48
N VAL A 38 -13.91 1.61 -2.31
CA VAL A 38 -13.12 2.76 -1.86
C VAL A 38 -11.80 2.29 -1.28
N ALA A 39 -10.85 3.21 -1.25
CA ALA A 39 -9.58 3.03 -0.56
C ALA A 39 -9.37 4.25 0.32
N CYS A 40 -9.02 4.00 1.57
CA CYS A 40 -8.95 5.04 2.60
C CYS A 40 -7.52 5.20 3.11
N ASP A 41 -7.15 6.43 3.46
CA ASP A 41 -5.80 6.70 3.97
C ASP A 41 -5.54 6.00 5.30
N VAL A 42 -6.56 5.87 6.12
CA VAL A 42 -6.44 5.34 7.47
C VAL A 42 -7.37 4.13 7.63
N LEU A 43 -6.85 3.08 8.24
CA LEU A 43 -7.64 1.86 8.44
C LEU A 43 -8.95 2.10 9.18
N SER A 44 -8.93 2.97 10.19
CA SER A 44 -10.15 3.24 10.95
C SER A 44 -11.24 3.88 10.09
N GLN A 45 -10.87 4.64 9.07
CA GLN A 45 -11.85 5.19 8.13
C GLN A 45 -12.51 4.08 7.33
N LEU A 46 -11.72 3.11 6.88
CA LEU A 46 -12.27 1.98 6.16
C LEU A 46 -13.21 1.17 7.03
N GLN A 47 -12.82 0.91 8.27
CA GLN A 47 -13.66 0.16 9.20
C GLN A 47 -15.00 0.87 9.41
N ARG A 48 -14.98 2.20 9.48
CA ARG A 48 -16.20 2.99 9.62
C ARG A 48 -17.09 2.85 8.40
N VAL A 49 -16.51 2.87 7.20
CA VAL A 49 -17.25 2.65 5.96
C VAL A 49 -17.89 1.26 5.94
N MET A 50 -17.14 0.25 6.39
CA MET A 50 -17.67 -1.11 6.42
C MET A 50 -18.85 -1.25 7.39
N ASP A 51 -18.79 -0.52 8.51
CA ASP A 51 -19.85 -0.57 9.51
C ASP A 51 -21.07 0.25 9.08
N ASP A 52 -20.84 1.36 8.38
CA ASP A 52 -21.93 2.25 7.98
C ASP A 52 -21.60 2.86 6.61
N PRO A 53 -22.21 2.32 5.54
CA PRO A 53 -21.90 2.79 4.17
C PRO A 53 -22.16 4.27 3.93
N ARG A 54 -22.91 4.93 4.80
CA ARG A 54 -23.14 6.37 4.66
C ARG A 54 -21.84 7.17 4.73
N PHE A 55 -20.81 6.63 5.37
CA PHE A 55 -19.52 7.30 5.42
C PHE A 55 -18.84 7.40 4.06
N LEU A 56 -19.29 6.67 3.05
CA LEU A 56 -18.81 6.84 1.70
C LEU A 56 -19.09 8.25 1.17
N LEU A 57 -20.10 8.90 1.69
CA LEU A 57 -20.51 10.22 1.22
C LEU A 57 -19.70 11.35 1.83
N THR A 58 -18.85 11.06 2.80
CA THR A 58 -18.07 12.09 3.48
C THR A 58 -16.85 12.53 2.68
N GLY A 59 -16.44 11.76 1.69
CA GLY A 59 -15.27 12.08 0.89
C GLY A 59 -13.95 11.79 1.55
N GLU A 60 -13.94 11.09 2.68
CA GLU A 60 -12.70 10.75 3.39
C GLU A 60 -11.91 9.65 2.71
N CYS A 61 -12.56 8.88 1.84
CA CYS A 61 -11.91 7.81 1.10
C CYS A 61 -12.05 8.09 -0.38
N GLU A 62 -11.12 7.58 -1.18
CA GLU A 62 -11.19 7.82 -2.62
C GLU A 62 -11.76 6.61 -3.34
N PRO A 63 -12.38 6.82 -4.51
CA PRO A 63 -12.93 5.73 -5.28
C PRO A 63 -11.85 4.75 -5.73
N LEU A 64 -12.18 3.47 -5.70
CA LEU A 64 -11.34 2.40 -6.20
C LEU A 64 -12.13 1.66 -7.26
N SER A 65 -11.68 1.74 -8.52
CA SER A 65 -12.44 1.24 -9.65
C SER A 65 -12.08 -0.20 -9.98
N ALA A 66 -13.08 -0.98 -10.33
CA ALA A 66 -12.88 -2.34 -10.82
C ALA A 66 -11.96 -2.33 -12.03
N GLY A 67 -11.09 -3.32 -12.14
CA GLY A 67 -10.13 -3.42 -13.21
C GLY A 67 -8.76 -2.82 -12.92
N ARG A 68 -8.64 -2.00 -11.86
CA ARG A 68 -7.35 -1.43 -11.49
C ARG A 68 -6.40 -2.54 -11.02
N ARG A 69 -5.15 -2.42 -11.42
CA ARG A 69 -4.12 -3.33 -10.94
C ARG A 69 -3.32 -2.63 -9.85
N VAL A 70 -3.24 -3.29 -8.70
CA VAL A 70 -2.61 -2.72 -7.51
C VAL A 70 -1.66 -3.73 -6.90
N ARG A 71 -0.73 -3.23 -6.10
CA ARG A 71 0.18 -4.09 -5.34
C ARG A 71 -0.24 -4.08 -3.88
N ILE A 72 -0.03 -5.21 -3.22
CA ILE A 72 -0.33 -5.35 -1.80
C ILE A 72 0.93 -5.04 -1.01
N TYR A 73 0.85 -3.99 -0.19
CA TYR A 73 1.95 -3.60 0.68
C TYR A 73 1.88 -4.30 2.04
N ALA A 74 0.68 -4.39 2.61
CA ALA A 74 0.49 -4.93 3.95
C ALA A 74 -0.93 -5.44 4.10
N THR A 75 -1.13 -6.33 5.06
CA THR A 75 -2.46 -6.85 5.38
C THR A 75 -2.66 -6.78 6.88
N ARG A 76 -3.93 -6.64 7.27
CA ARG A 76 -4.32 -6.68 8.68
C ARG A 76 -5.70 -7.31 8.76
N GLY A 77 -5.75 -8.63 9.06
CA GLY A 77 -7.00 -9.37 8.98
C GLY A 77 -7.53 -9.32 7.55
N PRO A 78 -8.80 -8.95 7.36
CA PRO A 78 -9.38 -8.85 6.02
C PRO A 78 -9.05 -7.53 5.32
N TYR A 79 -8.30 -6.64 5.95
CA TYR A 79 -7.98 -5.34 5.38
C TYR A 79 -6.63 -5.38 4.71
N VAL A 80 -6.52 -4.70 3.57
CA VAL A 80 -5.35 -4.75 2.72
C VAL A 80 -4.93 -3.33 2.37
N CYS A 81 -3.66 -3.01 2.56
CA CYS A 81 -3.12 -1.71 2.16
C CYS A 81 -2.46 -1.85 0.81
N ILE A 82 -2.99 -1.12 -0.18
CA ILE A 82 -2.63 -1.27 -1.58
C ILE A 82 -2.09 0.04 -2.16
N TYR A 83 -1.36 -0.08 -3.26
CA TYR A 83 -0.89 1.07 -4.03
C TYR A 83 -0.87 0.72 -5.51
N PRO A 84 -0.86 1.73 -6.42
CA PRO A 84 -0.88 1.46 -7.86
C PRO A 84 0.32 0.61 -8.30
N GLN A 85 0.07 -0.26 -9.28
CA GLN A 85 1.10 -1.19 -9.75
C GLN A 85 2.39 -0.51 -10.18
N ASP A 86 2.29 0.65 -10.81
CA ASP A 86 3.41 1.27 -11.50
C ASP A 86 4.06 2.42 -10.72
N THR A 87 3.56 2.74 -9.54
CA THR A 87 4.01 3.93 -8.81
C THR A 87 4.15 3.61 -7.33
N ILE A 88 5.25 4.05 -6.73
CA ILE A 88 5.39 3.94 -5.27
C ILE A 88 4.73 5.16 -4.65
N THR A 89 3.59 4.96 -4.02
CA THR A 89 2.87 5.97 -3.29
C THR A 89 2.49 5.39 -1.92
N PRO A 90 2.11 6.23 -0.96
CA PRO A 90 1.58 5.69 0.29
C PRO A 90 0.41 4.77 0.01
N CYS A 91 0.39 3.61 0.65
CA CYS A 91 -0.70 2.67 0.42
C CYS A 91 -1.99 3.15 1.06
N LYS A 92 -3.10 2.66 0.54
CA LYS A 92 -4.42 2.98 1.06
C LYS A 92 -5.15 1.69 1.40
N TRP A 93 -5.98 1.75 2.40
CA TRP A 93 -6.66 0.57 2.93
C TRP A 93 -7.95 0.28 2.19
N THR A 94 -8.13 -0.98 1.83
CA THR A 94 -9.37 -1.49 1.26
C THR A 94 -9.66 -2.86 1.87
N HIS A 95 -10.73 -3.51 1.43
CA HIS A 95 -11.09 -4.83 1.95
C HIS A 95 -10.72 -5.91 0.94
N GLU A 96 -10.24 -7.04 1.43
CA GLU A 96 -9.79 -8.13 0.57
C GLU A 96 -10.90 -8.65 -0.36
N LYS A 97 -12.16 -8.49 0.05
CA LYS A 97 -13.29 -9.00 -0.75
C LYS A 97 -13.37 -8.37 -2.13
N VAL A 98 -12.79 -7.17 -2.32
CA VAL A 98 -12.85 -6.49 -3.61
C VAL A 98 -11.63 -6.77 -4.48
N LEU A 99 -10.72 -7.60 -4.01
CA LEU A 99 -9.50 -7.93 -4.74
C LEU A 99 -9.53 -9.35 -5.25
N SER A 100 -9.02 -9.55 -6.47
CA SER A 100 -8.85 -10.89 -7.02
C SER A 100 -7.41 -11.34 -6.77
N LYS A 101 -7.25 -12.63 -6.65
CA LYS A 101 -5.92 -13.20 -6.48
C LYS A 101 -5.33 -13.66 -7.77
#